data_9aca2d6595d02d4e24af7499aeabdbd0
#
_entry.id   9aca2d6595d02d4e24af7499aeabdbd0
#
_cell.length_a   1.000
_cell.length_b   1.000
_cell.length_c   1.000
_cell.angle_alpha   90.00
_cell.angle_beta   90.00
_cell.angle_gamma   90.00
#
_symmetry.space_group_name_H-M   'P 1'
#
loop_
_entity.id
_entity.type
_entity.pdbx_description
1 polymer ?
#
loop_
_entity_poly.entity_id
_entity_poly.type
_entity_poly.pdbx_seq_one_letter_code
_entity_poly.pdbx_strand_id
1 'polypeptide(L)'
;MTDNRGVKIIRPKAYVVSILFSFTIIRGIVLSYTNFGPNAESISENMTSQKLVILNFDDGRESQFLNAKPVLDKYGFKATFYIVCNYVENKPGFMDWKQIRELYDEGNDIGSHSMNHAHLSKLSKKEIKFEVGESKKCLEDHGIRVTSFAFPFNEGSNSKEVINSVSKYYDLARTAGSPVTYLHCDGWKNQSSQKDCRTFTKNEDLTFANRYSIRGWSHDMSRIANAYTDDDLLKRFINVVNTQTEYNKGEAIKAIPIVIYHRAGDNAPNYNTDIALFKREMSYLHDNNFQVITMRDLGYEQQGDYLYVKSTEDLSATGG
;
A
#
# COMPACT_ATOMS: atom_id res chain seq x y z
N MET A 1 -55.90 20.05 -3.97
CA MET A 1 -55.61 19.50 -5.33
C MET A 1 -55.22 18.08 -5.16
N THR A 2 -55.89 17.16 -5.81
CA THR A 2 -55.60 15.75 -5.83
C THR A 2 -54.86 15.40 -7.12
N ASP A 3 -53.94 14.43 -7.06
CA ASP A 3 -53.31 13.91 -8.29
C ASP A 3 -54.28 12.97 -9.03
N ASN A 4 -53.92 12.58 -10.25
CA ASN A 4 -54.79 11.71 -11.08
C ASN A 4 -55.03 10.28 -10.54
N ARG A 5 -54.63 9.99 -9.30
CA ARG A 5 -54.84 8.69 -8.61
C ARG A 5 -55.56 8.83 -7.31
N GLY A 6 -56.11 10.02 -6.99
CA GLY A 6 -56.99 10.18 -5.84
C GLY A 6 -56.30 10.28 -4.46
N VAL A 7 -55.00 10.50 -4.40
CA VAL A 7 -54.24 10.59 -3.14
C VAL A 7 -54.17 12.04 -2.68
N LYS A 8 -54.62 12.29 -1.43
CA LYS A 8 -54.62 13.62 -0.80
C LYS A 8 -53.22 14.01 -0.33
N ILE A 9 -52.62 15.02 -0.92
CA ILE A 9 -51.31 15.53 -0.53
C ILE A 9 -51.46 16.45 0.68
N ILE A 10 -50.93 16.03 1.83
CA ILE A 10 -50.84 16.84 3.05
C ILE A 10 -49.52 17.59 3.04
N ARG A 11 -49.58 18.95 2.99
CA ARG A 11 -48.38 19.82 3.08
C ARG A 11 -48.04 20.01 4.59
N PRO A 12 -46.77 19.90 5.00
CA PRO A 12 -46.36 20.23 6.37
C PRO A 12 -46.39 21.75 6.56
N LYS A 13 -46.93 22.21 7.70
CA LYS A 13 -46.87 23.65 8.13
C LYS A 13 -45.48 23.92 8.68
N ALA A 14 -44.85 24.95 8.11
CA ALA A 14 -43.59 25.49 8.64
C ALA A 14 -43.92 26.31 9.92
N TYR A 15 -43.25 25.95 11.01
CA TYR A 15 -43.23 26.76 12.23
C TYR A 15 -41.97 27.59 12.25
N VAL A 16 -42.15 28.91 12.25
CA VAL A 16 -41.07 29.88 12.51
C VAL A 16 -40.93 30.03 14.01
N VAL A 17 -39.79 29.61 14.54
CA VAL A 17 -39.43 29.85 15.95
C VAL A 17 -38.58 31.09 16.01
N SER A 18 -39.16 32.17 16.51
CA SER A 18 -38.44 33.43 16.80
C SER A 18 -37.74 33.31 18.16
N ILE A 19 -36.41 33.33 18.13
CA ILE A 19 -35.59 33.41 19.36
C ILE A 19 -35.28 34.89 19.62
N LEU A 20 -35.87 35.45 20.67
CA LEU A 20 -35.54 36.77 21.20
C LEU A 20 -34.23 36.68 22.01
N PHE A 21 -33.21 37.36 21.58
CA PHE A 21 -32.00 37.60 22.37
C PHE A 21 -32.17 38.86 23.23
N SER A 22 -32.21 38.64 24.58
CA SER A 22 -32.12 39.73 25.54
C SER A 22 -30.67 40.14 25.75
N PHE A 23 -30.34 41.39 25.39
CA PHE A 23 -29.06 41.98 25.74
C PHE A 23 -29.06 42.53 27.16
N THR A 24 -28.25 41.95 28.04
CA THR A 24 -27.95 42.52 29.33
C THR A 24 -26.60 43.25 29.26
N ILE A 25 -26.62 44.55 29.42
CA ILE A 25 -25.45 45.43 29.48
C ILE A 25 -24.83 45.28 30.88
N ILE A 26 -23.59 44.81 30.97
CA ILE A 26 -22.76 44.90 32.17
C ILE A 26 -21.66 45.95 31.88
N ARG A 27 -21.69 47.01 32.72
CA ARG A 27 -20.74 48.14 32.72
C ARG A 27 -19.38 47.67 33.26
N GLY A 28 -18.38 48.00 32.54
CA GLY A 28 -17.03 48.45 32.80
C GLY A 28 -16.23 47.96 34.01
N ILE A 29 -15.13 47.36 33.69
CA ILE A 29 -13.87 47.56 34.40
C ILE A 29 -12.79 47.69 33.32
N VAL A 30 -12.21 48.88 33.21
CA VAL A 30 -11.02 49.19 32.41
C VAL A 30 -9.81 48.68 33.19
N LEU A 31 -9.24 47.55 32.82
CA LEU A 31 -7.92 47.14 33.21
C LEU A 31 -6.96 47.44 32.07
N SER A 32 -6.11 48.45 32.30
CA SER A 32 -4.99 48.77 31.42
C SER A 32 -4.00 47.62 31.37
N TYR A 33 -4.01 46.86 30.28
CA TYR A 33 -2.94 45.93 29.94
C TYR A 33 -1.82 46.68 29.23
N THR A 34 -0.68 46.77 29.89
CA THR A 34 0.60 47.15 29.30
C THR A 34 0.96 46.14 28.22
N ASN A 35 1.26 46.65 27.02
CA ASN A 35 1.81 45.92 25.91
C ASN A 35 3.16 45.25 26.31
N PHE A 36 3.13 43.95 26.62
CA PHE A 36 4.26 43.08 26.39
C PHE A 36 3.92 42.28 25.15
N GLY A 37 4.45 42.71 24.00
CA GLY A 37 4.48 41.90 22.83
C GLY A 37 5.34 40.66 23.08
N PRO A 38 4.84 39.45 22.98
CA PRO A 38 5.71 38.32 22.72
C PRO A 38 6.21 38.47 21.29
N ASN A 39 7.53 38.48 21.13
CA ASN A 39 8.14 38.17 19.85
C ASN A 39 7.45 36.94 19.31
N ALA A 40 6.72 37.10 18.22
CA ALA A 40 6.36 36.01 17.36
C ALA A 40 7.65 35.52 16.69
N GLU A 41 8.49 34.81 17.44
CA GLU A 41 9.36 33.84 16.82
C GLU A 41 8.45 32.91 16.06
N SER A 42 8.47 33.06 14.77
CA SER A 42 7.92 32.08 13.85
C SER A 42 8.55 30.73 14.22
N ILE A 43 7.83 29.94 14.99
CA ILE A 43 8.05 28.51 15.01
C ILE A 43 7.67 28.08 13.60
N SER A 44 8.63 28.13 12.69
CA SER A 44 8.60 27.29 11.52
C SER A 44 8.75 25.89 12.09
N GLU A 45 7.65 25.26 12.45
CA GLU A 45 7.61 23.82 12.57
C GLU A 45 8.20 23.30 11.27
N ASN A 46 9.38 22.73 11.38
CA ASN A 46 10.03 21.98 10.34
C ASN A 46 9.09 20.80 10.07
N MET A 47 8.09 20.99 9.23
CA MET A 47 7.22 19.92 8.73
C MET A 47 8.10 19.03 7.89
N THR A 48 8.75 18.08 8.57
CA THR A 48 9.51 17.02 7.90
C THR A 48 8.53 16.25 7.05
N SER A 49 8.72 16.32 5.75
CA SER A 49 7.97 15.51 4.78
C SER A 49 7.93 14.06 5.27
N GLN A 50 6.73 13.52 5.45
CA GLN A 50 6.54 12.15 5.91
C GLN A 50 7.20 11.18 4.93
N LYS A 51 8.14 10.37 5.42
CA LYS A 51 8.85 9.36 4.63
C LYS A 51 8.15 8.02 4.80
N LEU A 52 7.54 7.52 3.76
CA LEU A 52 6.87 6.22 3.75
C LEU A 52 7.68 5.19 2.95
N VAL A 53 7.55 3.93 3.31
CA VAL A 53 8.05 2.80 2.53
C VAL A 53 7.15 1.58 2.73
N ILE A 54 6.96 0.80 1.67
CA ILE A 54 6.29 -0.50 1.75
C ILE A 54 7.33 -1.59 1.52
N LEU A 55 7.36 -2.57 2.43
CA LEU A 55 8.20 -3.76 2.32
C LEU A 55 7.34 -4.94 1.90
N ASN A 56 7.70 -5.59 0.80
CA ASN A 56 7.01 -6.77 0.31
C ASN A 56 7.94 -7.98 0.31
N PHE A 57 7.38 -9.15 0.63
CA PHE A 57 8.04 -10.44 0.56
C PHE A 57 7.25 -11.36 -0.36
N ASP A 58 7.86 -11.85 -1.43
CA ASP A 58 7.21 -12.72 -2.40
C ASP A 58 7.47 -14.20 -2.09
N ASP A 59 6.66 -15.06 -2.67
CA ASP A 59 6.68 -16.52 -2.63
C ASP A 59 6.18 -17.19 -1.32
N GLY A 60 6.20 -16.56 -0.17
CA GLY A 60 5.88 -17.19 1.11
C GLY A 60 6.99 -18.13 1.62
N ARG A 61 8.26 -17.73 1.47
CA ARG A 61 9.43 -18.52 1.92
C ARG A 61 9.53 -18.57 3.43
N GLU A 62 9.88 -19.74 3.97
CA GLU A 62 10.07 -19.94 5.42
C GLU A 62 11.14 -19.01 6.01
N SER A 63 12.19 -18.70 5.23
CA SER A 63 13.25 -17.78 5.65
C SER A 63 12.75 -16.35 5.94
N GLN A 64 11.62 -15.96 5.37
CA GLN A 64 10.98 -14.69 5.66
C GLN A 64 10.44 -14.66 7.09
N PHE A 65 9.83 -15.76 7.53
CA PHE A 65 9.35 -15.91 8.91
C PHE A 65 10.49 -16.08 9.89
N LEU A 66 11.44 -16.96 9.61
CA LEU A 66 12.51 -17.31 10.54
C LEU A 66 13.56 -16.20 10.70
N ASN A 67 13.88 -15.49 9.63
CA ASN A 67 15.00 -14.56 9.60
C ASN A 67 14.58 -13.09 9.45
N ALA A 68 13.64 -12.75 8.53
CA ALA A 68 13.24 -11.37 8.30
C ALA A 68 12.29 -10.86 9.38
N LYS A 69 11.26 -11.64 9.77
CA LYS A 69 10.28 -11.27 10.79
C LYS A 69 10.93 -10.78 12.10
N PRO A 70 11.89 -11.49 12.72
CA PRO A 70 12.52 -11.01 13.96
C PRO A 70 13.23 -9.64 13.82
N VAL A 71 13.72 -9.34 12.62
CA VAL A 71 14.34 -8.04 12.34
C VAL A 71 13.28 -6.95 12.20
N LEU A 72 12.16 -7.24 11.52
CA LEU A 72 11.02 -6.31 11.41
C LEU A 72 10.43 -6.03 12.79
N ASP A 73 10.20 -7.05 13.60
CA ASP A 73 9.63 -6.94 14.95
C ASP A 73 10.48 -6.08 15.87
N LYS A 74 11.82 -6.17 15.77
CA LYS A 74 12.74 -5.33 16.54
C LYS A 74 12.46 -3.83 16.38
N TYR A 75 12.00 -3.40 15.21
CA TYR A 75 11.71 -1.99 14.90
C TYR A 75 10.22 -1.68 14.89
N GLY A 76 9.35 -2.66 15.17
CA GLY A 76 7.90 -2.52 15.09
C GLY A 76 7.38 -2.37 13.65
N PHE A 77 8.17 -2.76 12.66
CA PHE A 77 7.79 -2.67 11.25
C PHE A 77 6.84 -3.80 10.86
N LYS A 78 5.88 -3.49 10.00
CA LYS A 78 4.98 -4.46 9.37
C LYS A 78 5.22 -4.48 7.87
N ALA A 79 5.06 -5.67 7.27
CA ALA A 79 5.30 -5.88 5.85
C ALA A 79 4.12 -6.61 5.20
N THR A 80 4.10 -6.66 3.86
CA THR A 80 3.16 -7.49 3.11
C THR A 80 3.86 -8.75 2.62
N PHE A 81 3.29 -9.92 2.93
CA PHE A 81 3.79 -11.23 2.51
C PHE A 81 2.85 -11.81 1.45
N TYR A 82 3.36 -12.05 0.25
CA TYR A 82 2.62 -12.62 -0.87
C TYR A 82 2.81 -14.13 -0.94
N ILE A 83 1.73 -14.86 -0.74
CA ILE A 83 1.73 -16.31 -0.55
C ILE A 83 1.32 -17.03 -1.82
N VAL A 84 2.12 -18.02 -2.24
CA VAL A 84 1.74 -19.02 -3.24
C VAL A 84 1.00 -20.15 -2.53
N CYS A 85 -0.31 -20.24 -2.72
CA CYS A 85 -1.15 -21.08 -1.86
C CYS A 85 -0.77 -22.56 -1.87
N ASN A 86 -0.53 -23.15 -3.03
CA ASN A 86 -0.15 -24.57 -3.15
C ASN A 86 1.27 -24.88 -2.67
N TYR A 87 2.07 -23.89 -2.28
CA TYR A 87 3.40 -24.15 -1.72
C TYR A 87 3.35 -24.34 -0.19
N VAL A 88 2.32 -23.78 0.46
CA VAL A 88 2.13 -23.90 1.91
C VAL A 88 1.97 -25.37 2.29
N GLU A 89 2.79 -25.84 3.21
CA GLU A 89 2.85 -27.24 3.69
C GLU A 89 3.14 -28.31 2.63
N ASN A 90 3.10 -27.96 1.34
CA ASN A 90 3.33 -28.89 0.25
C ASN A 90 4.74 -28.83 -0.33
N LYS A 91 5.51 -27.79 -0.02
CA LYS A 91 6.83 -27.58 -0.61
C LYS A 91 7.85 -27.18 0.46
N PRO A 92 8.97 -27.93 0.60
CA PRO A 92 10.00 -27.60 1.58
C PRO A 92 10.56 -26.18 1.43
N GLY A 93 10.82 -25.50 2.54
CA GLY A 93 11.38 -24.14 2.58
C GLY A 93 10.33 -23.04 2.31
N PHE A 94 9.06 -23.39 2.40
CA PHE A 94 7.94 -22.44 2.41
C PHE A 94 7.25 -22.47 3.78
N MET A 95 6.60 -21.37 4.16
CA MET A 95 5.87 -21.27 5.41
C MET A 95 4.72 -22.27 5.48
N ASP A 96 4.41 -22.70 6.69
CA ASP A 96 3.19 -23.41 7.03
C ASP A 96 2.05 -22.44 7.37
N TRP A 97 0.82 -22.95 7.50
CA TRP A 97 -0.36 -22.12 7.83
C TRP A 97 -0.27 -21.48 9.20
N LYS A 98 0.42 -22.09 10.16
CA LYS A 98 0.63 -21.53 11.50
C LYS A 98 1.51 -20.29 11.43
N GLN A 99 2.61 -20.34 10.69
CA GLN A 99 3.53 -19.22 10.48
C GLN A 99 2.84 -18.05 9.76
N ILE A 100 2.06 -18.37 8.71
CA ILE A 100 1.30 -17.35 7.95
C ILE A 100 0.23 -16.70 8.84
N ARG A 101 -0.46 -17.51 9.66
CA ARG A 101 -1.47 -17.03 10.59
C ARG A 101 -0.85 -16.13 11.66
N GLU A 102 0.32 -16.49 12.20
CA GLU A 102 1.05 -15.67 13.16
C GLU A 102 1.44 -14.32 12.57
N LEU A 103 1.98 -14.28 11.35
CA LEU A 103 2.26 -13.02 10.65
C LEU A 103 1.01 -12.12 10.56
N TYR A 104 -0.13 -12.72 10.16
CA TYR A 104 -1.39 -12.00 10.00
C TYR A 104 -1.92 -11.45 11.33
N ASP A 105 -1.95 -12.27 12.37
CA ASP A 105 -2.46 -11.91 13.69
C ASP A 105 -1.60 -10.84 14.39
N GLU A 106 -0.32 -10.78 14.07
CA GLU A 106 0.59 -9.74 14.54
C GLU A 106 0.53 -8.45 13.70
N GLY A 107 -0.39 -8.35 12.75
CA GLY A 107 -0.68 -7.13 12.00
C GLY A 107 0.12 -6.98 10.69
N ASN A 108 0.86 -7.99 10.26
CA ASN A 108 1.38 -7.98 8.90
C ASN A 108 0.23 -8.16 7.89
N ASP A 109 0.46 -7.71 6.67
CA ASP A 109 -0.47 -7.89 5.57
C ASP A 109 -0.14 -9.17 4.79
N ILE A 110 -1.16 -9.94 4.45
CA ILE A 110 -1.01 -11.14 3.63
C ILE A 110 -1.70 -10.88 2.29
N GLY A 111 -0.94 -11.01 1.22
CA GLY A 111 -1.40 -10.93 -0.15
C GLY A 111 -1.32 -12.27 -0.87
N SER A 112 -1.95 -12.36 -2.03
CA SER A 112 -1.89 -13.56 -2.87
C SER A 112 -0.78 -13.47 -3.93
N HIS A 113 -0.07 -14.58 -4.15
CA HIS A 113 0.90 -14.72 -5.23
C HIS A 113 0.52 -15.86 -6.20
N SER A 114 -0.77 -15.96 -6.51
CA SER A 114 -1.44 -17.01 -7.27
C SER A 114 -1.50 -18.37 -6.56
N MET A 115 -2.17 -19.32 -7.19
CA MET A 115 -2.32 -20.67 -6.65
C MET A 115 -1.02 -21.48 -6.77
N ASN A 116 -0.36 -21.44 -7.94
CA ASN A 116 0.79 -22.28 -8.30
C ASN A 116 2.03 -21.51 -8.74
N HIS A 117 2.07 -20.19 -8.61
CA HIS A 117 3.14 -19.34 -9.16
C HIS A 117 3.26 -19.49 -10.67
N ALA A 118 2.15 -19.41 -11.40
CA ALA A 118 2.11 -19.67 -12.83
C ALA A 118 2.40 -18.42 -13.68
N HIS A 119 2.87 -18.62 -14.91
CA HIS A 119 3.02 -17.57 -15.92
C HIS A 119 1.65 -17.16 -16.46
N LEU A 120 0.97 -16.22 -15.81
CA LEU A 120 -0.42 -15.85 -16.10
C LEU A 120 -0.63 -15.41 -17.56
N SER A 121 0.37 -14.81 -18.19
CA SER A 121 0.31 -14.39 -19.60
C SER A 121 0.24 -15.56 -20.61
N LYS A 122 0.54 -16.78 -20.15
CA LYS A 122 0.57 -18.00 -20.99
C LYS A 122 -0.64 -18.89 -20.78
N LEU A 123 -1.54 -18.51 -19.88
CA LEU A 123 -2.70 -19.33 -19.47
C LEU A 123 -3.97 -18.96 -20.22
N SER A 124 -4.88 -19.93 -20.35
CA SER A 124 -6.25 -19.67 -20.80
C SER A 124 -7.05 -18.92 -19.73
N LYS A 125 -8.16 -18.30 -20.11
CA LYS A 125 -9.10 -17.62 -19.19
C LYS A 125 -9.52 -18.46 -18.00
N LYS A 126 -9.75 -19.75 -18.22
CA LYS A 126 -10.16 -20.69 -17.17
C LYS A 126 -9.02 -20.90 -16.17
N GLU A 127 -7.80 -21.08 -16.66
CA GLU A 127 -6.62 -21.25 -15.83
C GLU A 127 -6.26 -19.96 -15.07
N ILE A 128 -6.33 -18.78 -15.72
CA ILE A 128 -6.15 -17.49 -15.05
C ILE A 128 -7.16 -17.34 -13.90
N LYS A 129 -8.45 -17.66 -14.16
CA LYS A 129 -9.48 -17.60 -13.12
C LYS A 129 -9.16 -18.54 -11.95
N PHE A 130 -8.64 -19.73 -12.23
CA PHE A 130 -8.22 -20.68 -11.20
C PHE A 130 -7.04 -20.11 -10.39
N GLU A 131 -5.96 -19.71 -11.07
CA GLU A 131 -4.76 -19.17 -10.38
C GLU A 131 -5.07 -17.96 -9.49
N VAL A 132 -5.95 -17.09 -9.94
CA VAL A 132 -6.28 -15.83 -9.28
C VAL A 132 -7.40 -16.01 -8.25
N GLY A 133 -8.48 -16.70 -8.60
CA GLY A 133 -9.67 -16.83 -7.75
C GLY A 133 -9.49 -17.88 -6.66
N GLU A 134 -8.96 -19.06 -6.99
CA GLU A 134 -8.77 -20.12 -6.00
C GLU A 134 -7.66 -19.76 -5.01
N SER A 135 -6.65 -18.99 -5.40
CA SER A 135 -5.64 -18.51 -4.45
C SER A 135 -6.22 -17.57 -3.40
N LYS A 136 -7.15 -16.69 -3.78
CA LYS A 136 -7.88 -15.87 -2.81
C LYS A 136 -8.68 -16.74 -1.86
N LYS A 137 -9.50 -17.62 -2.44
CA LYS A 137 -10.34 -18.53 -1.65
C LYS A 137 -9.52 -19.37 -0.68
N CYS A 138 -8.39 -19.89 -1.12
CA CYS A 138 -7.48 -20.68 -0.29
C CYS A 138 -7.00 -19.91 0.96
N LEU A 139 -6.61 -18.66 0.82
CA LEU A 139 -6.18 -17.83 1.94
C LEU A 139 -7.38 -17.46 2.85
N GLU A 140 -8.52 -17.13 2.26
CA GLU A 140 -9.73 -16.80 3.01
C GLU A 140 -10.33 -18.00 3.76
N ASP A 141 -10.25 -19.22 3.22
CA ASP A 141 -10.63 -20.46 3.91
C ASP A 141 -9.80 -20.70 5.19
N HIS A 142 -8.58 -20.12 5.28
CA HIS A 142 -7.75 -20.10 6.47
C HIS A 142 -7.95 -18.84 7.34
N GLY A 143 -9.04 -18.10 7.12
CA GLY A 143 -9.40 -16.92 7.92
C GLY A 143 -8.53 -15.68 7.68
N ILE A 144 -7.82 -15.60 6.56
CA ILE A 144 -6.96 -14.48 6.19
C ILE A 144 -7.69 -13.61 5.17
N ARG A 145 -7.97 -12.36 5.53
CA ARG A 145 -8.54 -11.39 4.58
C ARG A 145 -7.46 -10.91 3.62
N VAL A 146 -7.69 -11.10 2.32
CA VAL A 146 -6.72 -10.76 1.27
C VAL A 146 -7.28 -9.69 0.35
N THR A 147 -6.58 -8.56 0.24
CA THR A 147 -6.98 -7.42 -0.59
C THR A 147 -6.06 -7.18 -1.77
N SER A 148 -4.83 -7.69 -1.74
CA SER A 148 -3.82 -7.44 -2.76
C SER A 148 -3.29 -8.70 -3.42
N PHE A 149 -2.86 -8.55 -4.68
CA PHE A 149 -2.27 -9.60 -5.50
C PHE A 149 -0.88 -9.16 -5.99
N ALA A 150 0.09 -10.07 -6.01
CA ALA A 150 1.37 -9.84 -6.69
C ALA A 150 1.45 -10.76 -7.92
N PHE A 151 1.84 -10.18 -9.05
CA PHE A 151 1.97 -10.94 -10.30
C PHE A 151 3.23 -11.81 -10.27
N PRO A 152 3.11 -13.16 -10.33
CA PRO A 152 4.26 -14.04 -10.53
C PRO A 152 5.07 -13.62 -11.77
N PHE A 153 6.39 -13.66 -11.67
CA PHE A 153 7.31 -13.27 -12.74
C PHE A 153 7.11 -11.84 -13.28
N ASN A 154 6.32 -10.99 -12.59
CA ASN A 154 5.88 -9.67 -13.07
C ASN A 154 5.08 -9.72 -14.38
N GLU A 155 4.50 -10.85 -14.71
CA GLU A 155 3.75 -11.09 -15.94
C GLU A 155 2.24 -10.89 -15.73
N GLY A 156 1.59 -10.25 -16.70
CA GLY A 156 0.14 -10.09 -16.74
C GLY A 156 -0.37 -8.70 -16.34
N SER A 157 0.45 -7.86 -15.72
CA SER A 157 0.06 -6.49 -15.34
C SER A 157 -0.23 -5.55 -16.53
N ASN A 158 0.08 -5.97 -17.73
CA ASN A 158 -0.22 -5.28 -19.00
C ASN A 158 -1.24 -6.03 -19.88
N SER A 159 -1.77 -7.14 -19.37
CA SER A 159 -2.78 -7.95 -20.07
C SER A 159 -4.17 -7.61 -19.57
N LYS A 160 -5.03 -7.10 -20.47
CA LYS A 160 -6.44 -6.81 -20.16
C LYS A 160 -7.16 -8.02 -19.59
N GLU A 161 -6.90 -9.21 -20.12
CA GLU A 161 -7.55 -10.45 -19.70
C GLU A 161 -7.14 -10.83 -18.26
N VAL A 162 -5.85 -10.76 -17.95
CA VAL A 162 -5.34 -11.05 -16.62
C VAL A 162 -5.84 -10.02 -15.61
N ILE A 163 -5.77 -8.74 -15.93
CA ILE A 163 -6.25 -7.67 -15.05
C ILE A 163 -7.76 -7.77 -14.81
N ASN A 164 -8.55 -8.06 -15.84
CA ASN A 164 -9.99 -8.30 -15.69
C ASN A 164 -10.31 -9.49 -14.78
N SER A 165 -9.41 -10.48 -14.71
CA SER A 165 -9.56 -11.58 -13.75
C SER A 165 -9.18 -11.13 -12.35
N VAL A 166 -8.03 -10.48 -12.19
CA VAL A 166 -7.52 -9.99 -10.89
C VAL A 166 -8.50 -9.01 -10.24
N SER A 167 -9.05 -8.07 -11.00
CA SER A 167 -9.96 -7.03 -10.51
C SER A 167 -11.30 -7.56 -9.95
N LYS A 168 -11.64 -8.82 -10.23
CA LYS A 168 -12.85 -9.45 -9.65
C LYS A 168 -12.64 -9.94 -8.22
N TYR A 169 -11.39 -10.11 -7.82
CA TYR A 169 -11.03 -10.75 -6.56
C TYR A 169 -10.23 -9.86 -5.63
N TYR A 170 -9.44 -8.92 -6.17
CA TYR A 170 -8.52 -8.10 -5.40
C TYR A 170 -8.75 -6.61 -5.66
N ASP A 171 -8.48 -5.79 -4.65
CA ASP A 171 -8.58 -4.34 -4.74
C ASP A 171 -7.36 -3.74 -5.41
N LEU A 172 -6.19 -4.32 -5.18
CA LEU A 172 -4.89 -3.84 -5.64
C LEU A 172 -4.08 -4.98 -6.24
N ALA A 173 -3.21 -4.67 -7.22
CA ALA A 173 -2.22 -5.63 -7.69
C ALA A 173 -0.86 -4.97 -7.95
N ARG A 174 0.22 -5.68 -7.56
CA ARG A 174 1.59 -5.21 -7.63
C ARG A 174 2.39 -5.99 -8.66
N THR A 175 3.20 -5.27 -9.42
CA THR A 175 4.26 -5.77 -10.30
C THR A 175 5.61 -5.18 -9.87
N ALA A 176 6.71 -5.53 -10.54
CA ALA A 176 7.98 -4.86 -10.38
C ALA A 176 8.25 -3.89 -11.55
N GLY A 177 9.41 -3.25 -11.55
CA GLY A 177 9.94 -2.48 -12.69
C GLY A 177 10.07 -0.98 -12.47
N SER A 178 9.75 -0.47 -11.28
CA SER A 178 10.06 0.91 -10.88
C SER A 178 10.37 0.96 -9.39
N PRO A 179 11.32 1.78 -8.95
CA PRO A 179 11.61 1.93 -7.52
C PRO A 179 10.49 2.63 -6.73
N VAL A 180 9.63 3.39 -7.39
CA VAL A 180 8.61 4.22 -6.76
C VAL A 180 7.27 4.03 -7.44
N THR A 181 6.22 3.94 -6.65
CA THR A 181 4.83 4.04 -7.09
C THR A 181 4.33 5.45 -6.89
N TYR A 182 3.77 6.04 -7.95
CA TYR A 182 3.08 7.33 -7.89
C TYR A 182 1.61 7.11 -7.56
N LEU A 183 1.09 7.91 -6.62
CA LEU A 183 -0.28 7.78 -6.14
C LEU A 183 -1.30 8.48 -7.05
N HIS A 184 -0.87 9.52 -7.78
CA HIS A 184 -1.73 10.29 -8.68
C HIS A 184 -1.21 10.23 -10.11
N CYS A 185 -2.12 10.22 -11.07
CA CYS A 185 -1.77 10.20 -12.48
C CYS A 185 -1.67 11.57 -13.12
N ASP A 186 -2.44 12.53 -12.67
CA ASP A 186 -2.37 13.91 -13.15
C ASP A 186 -1.08 14.60 -12.66
N GLY A 187 -0.44 15.35 -13.55
CA GLY A 187 0.84 15.99 -13.27
C GLY A 187 2.09 15.10 -13.38
N TRP A 188 1.94 13.78 -13.40
CA TRP A 188 3.05 12.84 -13.52
C TRP A 188 3.35 12.41 -14.95
N LYS A 189 2.46 12.70 -15.88
CA LYS A 189 2.52 12.25 -17.29
C LYS A 189 3.83 12.54 -18.00
N ASN A 190 4.54 13.58 -17.59
CA ASN A 190 5.78 14.03 -18.23
C ASN A 190 7.03 13.83 -17.37
N GLN A 191 6.92 13.33 -16.15
CA GLN A 191 8.02 13.33 -15.19
C GLN A 191 8.53 11.95 -14.83
N SER A 192 7.78 10.90 -15.12
CA SER A 192 8.10 9.60 -14.59
C SER A 192 8.53 8.61 -15.65
N SER A 193 9.34 7.66 -15.23
CA SER A 193 9.50 6.39 -15.90
C SER A 193 8.18 5.60 -16.00
N GLN A 194 7.17 6.00 -15.24
CA GLN A 194 5.81 5.45 -15.25
C GLN A 194 5.00 6.15 -16.35
N LYS A 195 5.17 5.70 -17.58
CA LYS A 195 4.49 6.24 -18.75
C LYS A 195 3.00 5.93 -18.79
N ASP A 196 2.59 4.89 -18.12
CA ASP A 196 1.26 4.33 -18.07
C ASP A 196 0.66 4.50 -16.67
N CYS A 197 0.20 5.66 -16.36
CA CYS A 197 -0.59 5.89 -15.15
C CYS A 197 -1.90 5.11 -15.15
N ARG A 198 -2.35 4.70 -16.31
CA ARG A 198 -3.58 3.94 -16.49
C ARG A 198 -3.33 2.45 -16.58
N THR A 199 -4.23 1.67 -16.04
CA THR A 199 -4.21 0.23 -16.16
C THR A 199 -4.54 -0.24 -17.58
N PHE A 200 -5.40 0.48 -18.29
CA PHE A 200 -5.73 0.25 -19.71
C PHE A 200 -5.63 1.50 -20.54
N THR A 201 -5.33 1.33 -21.82
CA THR A 201 -5.05 2.46 -22.72
C THR A 201 -6.23 2.87 -23.60
N LYS A 202 -6.94 1.98 -24.25
CA LYS A 202 -7.86 2.37 -25.32
C LYS A 202 -9.33 2.12 -25.06
N ASN A 203 -9.71 1.12 -24.31
CA ASN A 203 -11.10 0.76 -24.12
C ASN A 203 -11.58 0.94 -22.69
N GLU A 204 -10.76 1.58 -21.86
CA GLU A 204 -11.09 2.25 -20.60
C GLU A 204 -11.96 1.46 -19.61
N ASP A 205 -11.76 0.15 -19.53
CA ASP A 205 -12.47 -0.62 -18.52
C ASP A 205 -11.93 -0.36 -17.10
N LEU A 206 -10.65 0.07 -16.99
CA LEU A 206 -9.99 0.48 -15.74
C LEU A 206 -9.10 1.69 -16.02
N THR A 207 -9.42 2.82 -15.46
CA THR A 207 -8.78 4.10 -15.78
C THR A 207 -8.20 4.84 -14.60
N PHE A 208 -8.33 4.29 -13.40
CA PHE A 208 -7.86 4.96 -12.19
C PHE A 208 -6.49 4.48 -11.77
N ALA A 209 -5.78 5.34 -11.11
CA ALA A 209 -4.38 5.32 -10.70
C ALA A 209 -3.77 3.94 -10.59
N ASN A 210 -3.51 3.31 -11.72
CA ASN A 210 -2.60 2.16 -11.86
C ASN A 210 -2.71 1.07 -10.75
N ARG A 211 -3.88 0.96 -10.12
CA ARG A 211 -4.07 0.11 -8.93
C ARG A 211 -3.84 -1.38 -9.18
N TYR A 212 -3.89 -1.80 -10.45
CA TYR A 212 -3.56 -3.17 -10.86
C TYR A 212 -2.20 -3.28 -11.56
N SER A 213 -1.36 -2.26 -11.42
CA SER A 213 0.02 -2.25 -11.91
C SER A 213 0.91 -1.43 -10.98
N ILE A 214 0.65 -1.52 -9.68
CA ILE A 214 1.46 -0.86 -8.64
C ILE A 214 2.88 -1.38 -8.74
N ARG A 215 3.87 -0.48 -8.81
CA ARG A 215 5.24 -0.84 -9.12
C ARG A 215 6.12 -0.86 -7.89
N GLY A 216 6.99 -1.85 -7.82
CA GLY A 216 8.01 -1.98 -6.79
C GLY A 216 9.38 -2.28 -7.39
N TRP A 217 10.41 -2.13 -6.59
CA TRP A 217 11.78 -2.50 -6.92
C TRP A 217 12.11 -3.86 -6.33
N SER A 218 12.44 -4.83 -7.20
CA SER A 218 12.94 -6.14 -6.78
C SER A 218 14.40 -6.01 -6.35
N HIS A 219 14.60 -6.01 -5.04
CA HIS A 219 15.89 -5.76 -4.38
C HIS A 219 16.92 -6.84 -4.71
N ASP A 220 16.59 -8.08 -4.42
CA ASP A 220 17.50 -9.22 -4.60
C ASP A 220 17.75 -9.60 -6.06
N MET A 221 16.79 -9.35 -6.95
CA MET A 221 17.01 -9.42 -8.40
C MET A 221 18.11 -8.48 -8.87
N SER A 222 18.22 -7.31 -8.25
CA SER A 222 19.24 -6.33 -8.62
C SER A 222 20.65 -6.83 -8.36
N ARG A 223 20.85 -7.70 -7.35
CA ARG A 223 22.14 -8.36 -7.11
C ARG A 223 22.58 -9.18 -8.32
N ILE A 224 21.67 -10.01 -8.83
CA ILE A 224 21.95 -10.91 -9.96
C ILE A 224 22.19 -10.12 -11.24
N ALA A 225 21.29 -9.18 -11.52
CA ALA A 225 21.31 -8.41 -12.76
C ALA A 225 22.55 -7.49 -12.90
N ASN A 226 23.12 -7.04 -11.78
CA ASN A 226 24.19 -6.03 -11.78
C ASN A 226 25.46 -6.49 -11.06
N ALA A 227 25.53 -7.73 -10.59
CA ALA A 227 26.64 -8.27 -9.78
C ALA A 227 26.99 -7.41 -8.56
N TYR A 228 25.97 -6.83 -7.90
CA TYR A 228 26.14 -5.93 -6.76
C TYR A 228 26.63 -6.67 -5.51
N THR A 229 27.58 -6.05 -4.82
CA THR A 229 27.94 -6.39 -3.44
C THR A 229 26.85 -5.95 -2.46
N ASP A 230 26.95 -6.38 -1.19
CA ASP A 230 26.02 -5.93 -0.13
C ASP A 230 26.10 -4.41 0.08
N ASP A 231 27.28 -3.81 -0.06
CA ASP A 231 27.45 -2.35 0.05
C ASP A 231 26.82 -1.61 -1.13
N ASP A 232 26.90 -2.17 -2.33
CA ASP A 232 26.24 -1.60 -3.51
C ASP A 232 24.71 -1.69 -3.38
N LEU A 233 24.21 -2.81 -2.89
CA LEU A 233 22.78 -2.98 -2.62
C LEU A 233 22.27 -2.04 -1.54
N LEU A 234 23.02 -1.87 -0.44
CA LEU A 234 22.66 -0.90 0.60
C LEU A 234 22.60 0.52 0.05
N LYS A 235 23.61 0.94 -0.73
CA LYS A 235 23.60 2.25 -1.39
C LYS A 235 22.39 2.38 -2.31
N ARG A 236 22.08 1.34 -3.08
CA ARG A 236 20.91 1.34 -3.98
C ARG A 236 19.61 1.42 -3.20
N PHE A 237 19.48 0.65 -2.10
CA PHE A 237 18.34 0.69 -1.21
C PHE A 237 18.11 2.11 -0.65
N ILE A 238 19.17 2.73 -0.11
CA ILE A 238 19.12 4.10 0.41
C ILE A 238 18.64 5.08 -0.68
N ASN A 239 19.16 4.97 -1.89
CA ASN A 239 18.73 5.82 -3.00
C ASN A 239 17.26 5.60 -3.36
N VAL A 240 16.82 4.35 -3.42
CA VAL A 240 15.43 3.98 -3.74
C VAL A 240 14.46 4.57 -2.71
N VAL A 241 14.69 4.32 -1.40
CA VAL A 241 13.75 4.77 -0.39
C VAL A 241 13.71 6.29 -0.23
N ASN A 242 14.79 6.99 -0.58
CA ASN A 242 14.84 8.45 -0.56
C ASN A 242 14.31 9.12 -1.83
N THR A 243 14.10 8.39 -2.94
CA THR A 243 13.58 8.99 -4.20
C THR A 243 12.26 9.73 -3.98
N GLN A 244 11.44 9.28 -3.04
CA GLN A 244 10.17 9.93 -2.70
C GLN A 244 10.30 11.39 -2.27
N THR A 245 11.45 11.80 -1.73
CA THR A 245 11.67 13.17 -1.24
C THR A 245 11.66 14.22 -2.35
N GLU A 246 11.88 13.80 -3.59
CA GLU A 246 11.74 14.67 -4.76
C GLU A 246 10.27 15.03 -5.04
N TYR A 247 9.35 14.17 -4.64
CA TYR A 247 7.92 14.23 -4.96
C TYR A 247 7.05 14.61 -3.78
N ASN A 248 7.35 14.08 -2.58
CA ASN A 248 6.61 14.34 -1.35
C ASN A 248 7.08 15.65 -0.72
N LYS A 249 6.56 16.78 -1.23
CA LYS A 249 6.87 18.12 -0.73
C LYS A 249 5.67 18.67 0.01
N GLY A 250 5.89 19.18 1.21
CA GLY A 250 4.81 19.59 2.11
C GLY A 250 4.09 18.38 2.70
N GLU A 251 2.79 18.48 2.92
CA GLU A 251 1.99 17.42 3.58
C GLU A 251 1.53 16.31 2.63
N ALA A 252 1.61 16.52 1.32
CA ALA A 252 1.04 15.58 0.35
C ALA A 252 1.98 14.42 0.05
N ILE A 253 1.53 13.19 0.30
CA ILE A 253 2.18 11.96 -0.14
C ILE A 253 1.79 11.72 -1.61
N LYS A 254 2.77 11.79 -2.50
CA LYS A 254 2.56 11.62 -3.96
C LYS A 254 3.27 10.39 -4.52
N ALA A 255 4.29 9.91 -3.83
CA ALA A 255 5.08 8.77 -4.25
C ALA A 255 5.52 7.94 -3.04
N ILE A 256 5.49 6.61 -3.17
CA ILE A 256 5.92 5.67 -2.13
C ILE A 256 6.86 4.64 -2.75
N PRO A 257 8.08 4.45 -2.22
CA PRO A 257 8.94 3.34 -2.58
C PRO A 257 8.35 2.03 -2.08
N ILE A 258 8.37 1.01 -2.95
CA ILE A 258 8.00 -0.37 -2.61
C ILE A 258 9.21 -1.24 -2.86
N VAL A 259 9.73 -1.89 -1.83
CA VAL A 259 10.89 -2.79 -1.91
C VAL A 259 10.40 -4.23 -1.84
N ILE A 260 10.85 -5.06 -2.80
CA ILE A 260 10.43 -6.45 -2.93
C ILE A 260 11.63 -7.36 -2.61
N TYR A 261 11.44 -8.23 -1.64
CA TYR A 261 12.35 -9.29 -1.24
C TYR A 261 11.72 -10.66 -1.54
N HIS A 262 12.55 -11.70 -1.72
CA HIS A 262 12.06 -13.08 -1.82
C HIS A 262 12.56 -13.92 -0.65
N ARG A 263 13.87 -13.99 -0.41
CA ARG A 263 14.48 -14.75 0.67
C ARG A 263 15.28 -13.85 1.60
N ALA A 264 15.45 -14.26 2.83
CA ALA A 264 16.26 -13.55 3.81
C ALA A 264 17.19 -14.53 4.52
N GLY A 265 18.49 -14.47 4.21
CA GLY A 265 19.54 -15.22 4.92
C GLY A 265 19.41 -16.74 4.88
N ASP A 266 18.98 -17.34 3.78
CA ASP A 266 18.83 -18.79 3.63
C ASP A 266 19.94 -19.47 2.79
N ASN A 267 21.00 -18.74 2.49
CA ASN A 267 22.13 -19.20 1.68
C ASN A 267 21.80 -19.66 0.26
N ALA A 268 20.60 -19.36 -0.24
CA ALA A 268 20.25 -19.66 -1.62
C ALA A 268 21.06 -18.79 -2.59
N PRO A 269 21.48 -19.33 -3.73
CA PRO A 269 22.32 -18.59 -4.67
C PRO A 269 21.60 -17.43 -5.36
N ASN A 270 20.26 -17.49 -5.42
CA ASN A 270 19.43 -16.53 -6.14
C ASN A 270 18.28 -16.02 -5.26
N TYR A 271 17.87 -14.78 -5.50
CA TYR A 271 16.72 -14.15 -4.83
C TYR A 271 16.83 -14.17 -3.31
N ASN A 272 18.07 -14.00 -2.81
CA ASN A 272 18.37 -13.99 -1.38
C ASN A 272 19.05 -12.68 -0.98
N THR A 273 18.53 -12.06 0.07
CA THR A 273 19.15 -10.93 0.74
C THR A 273 19.87 -11.45 1.99
N ASP A 274 21.17 -11.18 2.11
CA ASP A 274 21.91 -11.53 3.30
C ASP A 274 21.28 -10.88 4.55
N ILE A 275 21.20 -11.63 5.64
CA ILE A 275 20.52 -11.15 6.86
C ILE A 275 21.26 -9.96 7.52
N ALA A 276 22.58 -9.86 7.35
CA ALA A 276 23.34 -8.72 7.83
C ALA A 276 23.03 -7.47 7.02
N LEU A 277 22.90 -7.60 5.69
CA LEU A 277 22.44 -6.52 4.82
C LEU A 277 21.02 -6.10 5.19
N PHE A 278 20.08 -7.03 5.31
CA PHE A 278 18.69 -6.74 5.69
C PHE A 278 18.60 -5.98 7.02
N LYS A 279 19.39 -6.38 8.02
CA LYS A 279 19.48 -5.66 9.30
C LYS A 279 19.97 -4.22 9.14
N ARG A 280 20.94 -3.97 8.25
CA ARG A 280 21.47 -2.62 7.95
C ARG A 280 20.40 -1.75 7.27
N GLU A 281 19.62 -2.33 6.37
CA GLU A 281 18.53 -1.65 5.67
C GLU A 281 17.40 -1.26 6.63
N MET A 282 16.97 -2.17 7.51
CA MET A 282 15.95 -1.88 8.51
C MET A 282 16.43 -0.86 9.55
N SER A 283 17.71 -0.92 9.99
CA SER A 283 18.31 0.10 10.83
C SER A 283 18.28 1.47 10.14
N TYR A 284 18.63 1.52 8.85
CA TYR A 284 18.58 2.77 8.10
C TYR A 284 17.18 3.38 8.07
N LEU A 285 16.13 2.58 7.83
CA LEU A 285 14.75 3.06 7.85
C LEU A 285 14.37 3.63 9.21
N HIS A 286 14.68 2.90 10.28
CA HIS A 286 14.41 3.34 11.65
C HIS A 286 15.15 4.63 12.00
N ASP A 287 16.46 4.69 11.78
CA ASP A 287 17.32 5.80 12.17
C ASP A 287 17.05 7.08 11.36
N ASN A 288 16.39 6.95 10.20
CA ASN A 288 15.99 8.08 9.35
C ASN A 288 14.48 8.37 9.38
N ASN A 289 13.77 7.85 10.39
CA ASN A 289 12.35 8.11 10.66
C ASN A 289 11.42 7.76 9.48
N PHE A 290 11.67 6.63 8.80
CA PHE A 290 10.72 6.10 7.85
C PHE A 290 9.57 5.42 8.57
N GLN A 291 8.34 5.70 8.15
CA GLN A 291 7.18 4.92 8.51
C GLN A 291 7.03 3.79 7.51
N VAL A 292 7.08 2.55 8.01
CA VAL A 292 6.86 1.35 7.20
C VAL A 292 5.38 1.01 7.25
N ILE A 293 4.76 1.00 6.08
CA ILE A 293 3.33 0.66 5.89
C ILE A 293 3.20 -0.58 5.01
N THR A 294 2.01 -1.16 4.94
CA THR A 294 1.69 -2.34 4.16
C THR A 294 0.88 -2.01 2.90
N MET A 295 0.72 -2.96 1.99
CA MET A 295 -0.16 -2.77 0.82
C MET A 295 -1.62 -2.59 1.23
N ARG A 296 -2.05 -3.18 2.35
CA ARG A 296 -3.41 -3.01 2.89
C ARG A 296 -3.70 -1.56 3.30
N ASP A 297 -2.67 -0.78 3.63
CA ASP A 297 -2.80 0.62 4.00
C ASP A 297 -3.02 1.56 2.80
N LEU A 298 -2.91 1.03 1.58
CA LEU A 298 -3.28 1.77 0.38
C LEU A 298 -4.79 1.63 0.11
N GLY A 299 -5.41 2.77 -0.21
CA GLY A 299 -6.74 2.86 -0.77
C GLY A 299 -6.71 3.37 -2.21
N TYR A 300 -7.87 3.37 -2.86
CA TYR A 300 -8.02 3.97 -4.18
C TYR A 300 -9.33 4.76 -4.24
N GLU A 301 -9.27 5.88 -4.95
CA GLU A 301 -10.41 6.75 -5.22
C GLU A 301 -10.71 6.72 -6.72
N GLN A 302 -11.85 6.13 -7.08
CA GLN A 302 -12.20 5.91 -8.47
C GLN A 302 -12.55 7.22 -9.20
N GLN A 303 -13.23 8.15 -8.52
CA GLN A 303 -13.64 9.42 -9.13
C GLN A 303 -12.46 10.36 -9.35
N GLY A 304 -11.52 10.37 -8.41
CA GLY A 304 -10.30 11.16 -8.48
C GLY A 304 -9.19 10.52 -9.31
N ASP A 305 -9.34 9.24 -9.65
CA ASP A 305 -8.33 8.45 -10.40
C ASP A 305 -6.96 8.42 -9.72
N TYR A 306 -6.93 8.14 -8.39
CA TYR A 306 -5.69 8.10 -7.62
C TYR A 306 -5.70 7.04 -6.51
N LEU A 307 -4.49 6.63 -6.10
CA LEU A 307 -4.23 5.90 -4.87
C LEU A 307 -4.01 6.89 -3.72
N TYR A 308 -4.28 6.46 -2.50
CA TYR A 308 -3.99 7.23 -1.29
C TYR A 308 -3.56 6.30 -0.15
N VAL A 309 -2.95 6.87 0.89
CA VAL A 309 -2.69 6.16 2.14
C VAL A 309 -3.90 6.34 3.04
N LYS A 310 -4.48 5.24 3.50
CA LYS A 310 -5.64 5.23 4.40
C LYS A 310 -5.27 5.88 5.72
N SER A 311 -6.21 6.63 6.28
CA SER A 311 -6.11 7.11 7.67
C SER A 311 -6.29 5.97 8.67
N THR A 312 -5.92 6.20 9.92
CA THR A 312 -6.16 5.25 11.00
C THR A 312 -7.65 4.98 11.20
N GLU A 313 -8.51 5.94 10.91
CA GLU A 313 -9.98 5.80 10.95
C GLU A 313 -10.48 4.87 9.83
N ASP A 314 -9.95 4.98 8.60
CA ASP A 314 -10.29 4.11 7.49
C ASP A 314 -9.90 2.65 7.76
N LEU A 315 -8.76 2.42 8.43
CA LEU A 315 -8.29 1.09 8.78
C LEU A 315 -9.16 0.44 9.87
N SER A 316 -9.66 1.21 10.82
CA SER A 316 -10.55 0.71 11.87
C SER A 316 -11.94 0.31 11.34
N ALA A 317 -12.45 1.02 10.33
CA ALA A 317 -13.75 0.74 9.71
C ALA A 317 -13.76 -0.54 8.87
N THR A 318 -12.61 -1.05 8.46
CA THR A 318 -12.47 -2.24 7.61
C THR A 318 -12.15 -3.52 8.38
N GLY A 319 -12.00 -3.45 9.71
CA GLY A 319 -11.60 -4.54 10.61
C GLY A 319 -12.76 -5.24 11.33
N GLY A 320 -14.00 -5.12 10.84
CA GLY A 320 -15.19 -5.78 11.37
C GLY A 320 -15.54 -7.05 10.58
#